data_8f5cc7700a98fead3fbdbf9246bc60e3
#
_entry.id   8f5cc7700a98fead3fbdbf9246bc60e3
#
_cell.length_a   1.000
_cell.length_b   1.000
_cell.length_c   1.000
_cell.angle_alpha   90.00
_cell.angle_beta   90.00
_cell.angle_gamma   90.00
#
_symmetry.space_group_name_H-M   'P 1'
#
loop_
_entity.id
_entity.type
_entity.pdbx_description
1 polymer ?
#
loop_
_entity_poly.entity_id
_entity_poly.type
_entity_poly.pdbx_seq_one_letter_code
_entity_poly.pdbx_strand_id
1 'polypeptide(L)'
;MSLSPATLHWFLNQRGISKETLTAFNITEVGGALCFPYPGGANKYRRGFEKEDRAFWWDPPDRAGSLPFLVPEFSKREIMFLCEGETDTLTLWQSAPPELKSGIVGISGLNAWKDSFTNLFEEARYVYCLFDNDDPYGPAAKHNEQAWTKLKKALGDKARRVILPQGIKDVSEFFLHYDWEAFRILVKTASQHRWNYEALDLTGPIPIWDWLVDPLLLKGEVIALVGDGGLGKSWLTLDLAVALAMGRTEWLGLPLAEEGETLYIDQENPLVGVRNRMKKLGLSESGSKRIRYLWQAGVRLDSEEGAQRLLEDAAALKPRLIVLDSFSTLHRKNENSAEDVNPIFHGGILPLARETNATVLLIHHTNKSGGTRGSSAINNACDNVLELRHMFDSTGRPTGKQLLVPSKLRNIPPFGSTFIIERRNGPEGSVELRRVIQEDAF
;
A
#
# COMPACT_ATOMS: atom_id res chain seq x y z
N MET A 1 22.23 31.77 -30.98
CA MET A 1 20.98 32.15 -31.66
C MET A 1 19.83 32.05 -30.63
N SER A 2 18.89 32.98 -30.65
CA SER A 2 17.83 33.01 -29.64
C SER A 2 16.71 32.04 -30.02
N LEU A 3 16.15 31.36 -29.04
CA LEU A 3 14.93 30.55 -29.20
C LEU A 3 13.75 31.49 -29.55
N SER A 4 12.82 31.03 -30.40
CA SER A 4 11.63 31.77 -30.72
C SER A 4 10.67 31.87 -29.53
N PRO A 5 9.77 32.86 -29.49
CA PRO A 5 8.76 32.98 -28.43
C PRO A 5 7.90 31.72 -28.30
N ALA A 6 7.54 31.09 -29.39
CA ALA A 6 6.74 29.86 -29.39
C ALA A 6 7.51 28.68 -28.76
N THR A 7 8.79 28.54 -29.10
CA THR A 7 9.67 27.54 -28.51
C THR A 7 9.85 27.76 -27.01
N LEU A 8 10.09 28.99 -26.58
CA LEU A 8 10.19 29.34 -25.16
C LEU A 8 8.90 29.04 -24.41
N HIS A 9 7.76 29.39 -25.01
CA HIS A 9 6.45 29.11 -24.43
C HIS A 9 6.25 27.61 -24.21
N TRP A 10 6.59 26.77 -25.20
CA TRP A 10 6.49 25.32 -25.11
C TRP A 10 7.35 24.77 -23.98
N PHE A 11 8.62 25.16 -23.88
CA PHE A 11 9.50 24.70 -22.82
C PHE A 11 9.02 25.14 -21.43
N LEU A 12 8.68 26.43 -21.26
CA LEU A 12 8.31 26.98 -19.96
C LEU A 12 6.94 26.45 -19.46
N ASN A 13 5.93 26.42 -20.33
CA ASN A 13 4.55 26.17 -19.89
C ASN A 13 4.09 24.73 -20.08
N GLN A 14 4.65 23.99 -21.04
CA GLN A 14 4.26 22.61 -21.28
C GLN A 14 5.29 21.59 -20.77
N ARG A 15 6.52 22.02 -20.49
CA ARG A 15 7.58 21.14 -19.98
C ARG A 15 8.21 21.61 -18.68
N GLY A 16 7.87 22.79 -18.19
CA GLY A 16 8.43 23.35 -16.96
C GLY A 16 9.93 23.61 -16.99
N ILE A 17 10.54 23.71 -18.20
CA ILE A 17 11.97 23.87 -18.38
C ILE A 17 12.34 25.34 -18.50
N SER A 18 13.20 25.81 -17.61
CA SER A 18 13.61 27.22 -17.53
C SER A 18 14.60 27.62 -18.66
N LYS A 19 14.66 28.91 -18.91
CA LYS A 19 15.60 29.49 -19.89
C LYS A 19 17.06 29.25 -19.48
N GLU A 20 17.35 29.28 -18.20
CA GLU A 20 18.66 29.00 -17.61
C GLU A 20 19.10 27.58 -17.95
N THR A 21 18.20 26.59 -17.81
CA THR A 21 18.46 25.20 -18.17
C THR A 21 18.73 25.05 -19.66
N LEU A 22 17.92 25.67 -20.51
CA LEU A 22 18.13 25.65 -21.96
C LEU A 22 19.48 26.25 -22.35
N THR A 23 19.90 27.31 -21.66
CA THR A 23 21.20 27.96 -21.87
C THR A 23 22.35 27.05 -21.42
N ALA A 24 22.23 26.42 -20.25
CA ALA A 24 23.25 25.50 -19.73
C ALA A 24 23.53 24.32 -20.67
N PHE A 25 22.48 23.84 -21.36
CA PHE A 25 22.60 22.75 -22.34
C PHE A 25 22.89 23.22 -23.77
N ASN A 26 23.10 24.51 -23.99
CA ASN A 26 23.26 25.11 -25.32
C ASN A 26 22.17 24.74 -26.32
N ILE A 27 20.92 24.64 -25.85
CA ILE A 27 19.77 24.37 -26.72
C ILE A 27 19.52 25.60 -27.60
N THR A 28 19.46 25.38 -28.89
CA THR A 28 19.27 26.47 -29.87
C THR A 28 18.15 26.14 -30.87
N GLU A 29 17.77 27.12 -31.67
CA GLU A 29 16.80 26.93 -32.74
C GLU A 29 17.44 27.33 -34.08
N VAL A 30 17.43 26.39 -35.04
CA VAL A 30 18.05 26.57 -36.35
C VAL A 30 17.00 26.23 -37.42
N GLY A 31 16.64 27.21 -38.26
CA GLY A 31 15.65 27.00 -39.33
C GLY A 31 14.28 26.53 -38.82
N GLY A 32 13.84 26.98 -37.63
CA GLY A 32 12.59 26.58 -37.01
C GLY A 32 12.59 25.18 -36.41
N ALA A 33 13.79 24.60 -36.21
CA ALA A 33 13.94 23.32 -35.51
C ALA A 33 14.81 23.49 -34.27
N LEU A 34 14.44 22.82 -33.18
CA LEU A 34 15.24 22.69 -31.97
C LEU A 34 16.48 21.89 -32.27
N CYS A 35 17.61 22.36 -31.77
CA CYS A 35 18.90 21.69 -31.86
C CYS A 35 19.33 21.26 -30.45
N PHE A 36 19.49 19.97 -30.25
CA PHE A 36 20.04 19.35 -29.05
C PHE A 36 21.48 18.91 -29.36
N PRO A 37 22.50 19.55 -28.74
CA PRO A 37 23.86 19.17 -28.96
C PRO A 37 24.22 17.87 -28.21
N TYR A 38 24.99 17.01 -28.89
CA TYR A 38 25.46 15.74 -28.37
C TYR A 38 26.99 15.70 -28.33
N PRO A 39 27.60 14.78 -27.57
CA PRO A 39 29.04 14.63 -27.53
C PRO A 39 29.67 14.45 -28.93
N GLY A 40 30.88 14.95 -29.10
CA GLY A 40 31.64 14.82 -30.38
C GLY A 40 31.09 15.68 -31.51
N GLY A 41 30.35 16.75 -31.20
CA GLY A 41 29.84 17.72 -32.18
C GLY A 41 28.64 17.29 -32.99
N ALA A 42 28.02 16.16 -32.61
CA ALA A 42 26.78 15.74 -33.22
C ALA A 42 25.59 16.56 -32.68
N ASN A 43 24.56 16.74 -33.51
CA ASN A 43 23.35 17.43 -33.13
C ASN A 43 22.12 16.60 -33.52
N LYS A 44 21.13 16.55 -32.61
CA LYS A 44 19.80 16.06 -32.93
C LYS A 44 18.85 17.24 -33.10
N TYR A 45 18.12 17.22 -34.17
CA TYR A 45 17.15 18.24 -34.48
C TYR A 45 15.73 17.72 -34.27
N ARG A 46 14.87 18.61 -33.78
CA ARG A 46 13.45 18.34 -33.64
C ARG A 46 12.63 19.50 -34.23
N ARG A 47 11.72 19.19 -35.15
CA ARG A 47 10.71 20.10 -35.64
C ARG A 47 9.33 19.63 -35.16
N GLY A 48 8.44 20.56 -34.84
CA GLY A 48 7.09 20.28 -34.34
C GLY A 48 7.05 19.94 -32.85
N PHE A 49 6.02 20.43 -32.19
CA PHE A 49 5.79 20.19 -30.77
C PHE A 49 4.72 19.11 -30.55
N GLU A 50 3.71 19.06 -31.40
CA GLU A 50 2.65 18.06 -31.37
C GLU A 50 3.10 16.75 -32.01
N LYS A 51 2.40 15.65 -31.68
CA LYS A 51 2.80 14.29 -32.11
C LYS A 51 2.73 14.15 -33.61
N GLU A 52 1.74 14.79 -34.24
CA GLU A 52 1.42 14.70 -35.66
C GLU A 52 2.45 15.45 -36.53
N ASP A 53 3.00 16.56 -36.02
CA ASP A 53 3.94 17.42 -36.74
C ASP A 53 5.41 17.13 -36.42
N ARG A 54 5.66 16.12 -35.60
CA ARG A 54 6.96 15.85 -35.03
C ARG A 54 7.90 15.18 -36.03
N ALA A 55 9.03 15.81 -36.34
CA ALA A 55 10.09 15.26 -37.15
C ALA A 55 11.44 15.36 -36.42
N PHE A 56 12.26 14.32 -36.57
CA PHE A 56 13.60 14.26 -35.99
C PHE A 56 14.63 13.88 -37.06
N TRP A 57 15.80 14.51 -36.99
CA TRP A 57 16.97 14.12 -37.78
C TRP A 57 18.28 14.42 -37.03
N TRP A 58 19.37 13.88 -37.53
CA TRP A 58 20.69 14.03 -36.95
C TRP A 58 21.65 14.67 -37.95
N ASP A 59 22.60 15.41 -37.39
CA ASP A 59 23.74 15.94 -38.13
C ASP A 59 25.03 15.65 -37.34
N PRO A 60 25.91 14.81 -37.87
CA PRO A 60 25.77 14.06 -39.12
C PRO A 60 24.78 12.88 -38.95
N PRO A 61 24.13 12.43 -40.06
CA PRO A 61 23.06 11.41 -40.00
C PRO A 61 23.50 10.05 -39.49
N ASP A 62 24.74 9.65 -39.67
CA ASP A 62 25.33 8.38 -39.23
C ASP A 62 25.45 8.31 -37.68
N ARG A 63 25.26 9.40 -36.99
CA ARG A 63 25.27 9.47 -35.53
C ARG A 63 23.89 9.22 -34.89
N ALA A 64 22.86 8.98 -35.68
CA ALA A 64 21.51 8.75 -35.17
C ALA A 64 21.45 7.64 -34.11
N GLY A 65 21.04 8.00 -32.86
CA GLY A 65 20.92 7.09 -31.74
C GLY A 65 22.22 6.42 -31.30
N SER A 66 23.40 6.92 -31.74
CA SER A 66 24.68 6.30 -31.41
C SER A 66 25.38 6.90 -30.21
N LEU A 67 24.86 8.00 -29.68
CA LEU A 67 25.46 8.77 -28.59
C LEU A 67 24.45 8.96 -27.44
N PRO A 68 24.94 8.98 -26.20
CA PRO A 68 24.14 9.39 -25.05
C PRO A 68 23.98 10.92 -25.01
N PHE A 69 22.89 11.40 -24.48
CA PHE A 69 22.69 12.82 -24.20
C PHE A 69 23.26 13.13 -22.81
N LEU A 70 24.38 13.82 -22.76
CA LEU A 70 25.10 14.09 -21.52
C LEU A 70 24.74 15.47 -20.98
N VAL A 71 24.60 15.56 -19.67
CA VAL A 71 24.41 16.82 -18.96
C VAL A 71 25.70 17.63 -18.90
N PRO A 72 25.64 18.96 -18.71
CA PRO A 72 26.82 19.77 -18.39
C PRO A 72 27.59 19.19 -17.20
N GLU A 73 28.92 19.19 -17.28
CA GLU A 73 29.77 18.65 -16.21
C GLU A 73 29.53 17.19 -15.87
N PHE A 74 29.08 16.39 -16.86
CA PHE A 74 28.85 14.96 -16.67
C PHE A 74 30.03 14.28 -16.00
N SER A 75 29.76 13.48 -14.96
CA SER A 75 30.73 12.61 -14.31
C SER A 75 30.09 11.34 -13.82
N LYS A 76 30.84 10.25 -13.83
CA LYS A 76 30.37 8.99 -13.22
C LYS A 76 30.20 9.19 -11.73
N ARG A 77 29.11 8.62 -11.20
CA ARG A 77 28.70 8.75 -9.80
C ARG A 77 28.21 7.41 -9.26
N GLU A 78 28.21 7.25 -7.95
CA GLU A 78 27.65 6.08 -7.28
C GLU A 78 26.12 5.96 -7.53
N ILE A 79 25.43 7.09 -7.59
CA ILE A 79 24.01 7.19 -7.94
C ILE A 79 23.90 7.89 -9.28
N MET A 80 23.29 7.22 -10.25
CA MET A 80 23.08 7.76 -11.59
C MET A 80 21.64 7.59 -12.03
N PHE A 81 21.21 8.45 -12.96
CA PHE A 81 19.88 8.45 -13.54
C PHE A 81 19.96 8.29 -15.05
N LEU A 82 19.09 7.47 -15.62
CA LEU A 82 18.96 7.26 -17.06
C LEU A 82 17.56 7.66 -17.50
N CYS A 83 17.45 8.73 -18.29
CA CYS A 83 16.20 9.23 -18.85
C CYS A 83 15.99 8.76 -20.28
N GLU A 84 14.73 8.56 -20.69
CA GLU A 84 14.38 8.11 -22.03
C GLU A 84 14.58 9.19 -23.09
N GLY A 85 14.43 10.47 -22.75
CA GLY A 85 14.45 11.58 -23.69
C GLY A 85 15.28 12.77 -23.24
N GLU A 86 15.53 13.68 -24.20
CA GLU A 86 16.27 14.92 -23.94
C GLU A 86 15.49 15.83 -22.98
N THR A 87 14.16 15.99 -23.17
CA THR A 87 13.33 16.86 -22.32
C THR A 87 13.28 16.36 -20.89
N ASP A 88 13.19 15.05 -20.67
CA ASP A 88 13.21 14.46 -19.33
C ASP A 88 14.54 14.64 -18.64
N THR A 89 15.62 14.53 -19.41
CA THR A 89 16.98 14.80 -18.92
C THR A 89 17.15 16.26 -18.47
N LEU A 90 16.65 17.21 -19.27
CA LEU A 90 16.68 18.64 -18.93
C LEU A 90 15.87 18.92 -17.65
N THR A 91 14.66 18.37 -17.57
CA THR A 91 13.76 18.58 -16.43
C THR A 91 14.33 17.96 -15.15
N LEU A 92 14.83 16.72 -15.22
CA LEU A 92 15.45 16.08 -14.07
C LEU A 92 16.69 16.84 -13.60
N TRP A 93 17.54 17.26 -14.54
CA TRP A 93 18.73 18.04 -14.21
C TRP A 93 18.40 19.37 -13.55
N GLN A 94 17.39 20.08 -14.04
CA GLN A 94 16.91 21.31 -13.43
C GLN A 94 16.46 21.10 -11.99
N SER A 95 15.67 20.05 -11.74
CA SER A 95 15.01 19.78 -10.46
C SER A 95 15.91 19.09 -9.44
N ALA A 96 16.96 18.41 -9.89
CA ALA A 96 17.86 17.65 -9.02
C ALA A 96 18.74 18.59 -8.15
N PRO A 97 19.10 18.17 -6.93
CA PRO A 97 20.09 18.88 -6.12
C PRO A 97 21.47 18.83 -6.79
N PRO A 98 22.34 19.85 -6.53
CA PRO A 98 23.61 20.02 -7.24
C PRO A 98 24.49 18.78 -7.28
N GLU A 99 24.56 18.02 -6.19
CA GLU A 99 25.38 16.83 -6.04
C GLU A 99 24.98 15.66 -6.93
N LEU A 100 23.74 15.62 -7.44
CA LEU A 100 23.22 14.56 -8.31
C LEU A 100 23.21 14.94 -9.80
N LYS A 101 23.29 16.23 -10.13
CA LYS A 101 23.14 16.74 -11.50
C LYS A 101 24.10 16.09 -12.49
N SER A 102 25.36 15.92 -12.10
CA SER A 102 26.40 15.38 -13.00
C SER A 102 26.24 13.88 -13.30
N GLY A 103 25.42 13.15 -12.52
CA GLY A 103 25.14 11.73 -12.73
C GLY A 103 23.92 11.44 -13.61
N ILE A 104 23.36 12.43 -14.30
CA ILE A 104 22.18 12.25 -15.15
C ILE A 104 22.60 12.04 -16.60
N VAL A 105 21.96 11.06 -17.25
CA VAL A 105 22.23 10.70 -18.66
C VAL A 105 20.89 10.53 -19.36
N GLY A 106 20.77 11.07 -20.55
CA GLY A 106 19.65 10.82 -21.46
C GLY A 106 20.03 9.91 -22.61
N ILE A 107 19.01 9.24 -23.17
CA ILE A 107 19.12 8.55 -24.45
C ILE A 107 18.04 9.06 -25.41
N SER A 108 18.26 8.86 -26.72
CA SER A 108 17.33 9.35 -27.73
C SER A 108 16.18 8.35 -27.96
N GLY A 109 15.47 7.95 -26.87
CA GLY A 109 14.45 6.91 -26.84
C GLY A 109 15.02 5.54 -26.46
N LEU A 110 14.16 4.65 -25.95
CA LEU A 110 14.56 3.33 -25.44
C LEU A 110 15.29 2.45 -26.45
N ASN A 111 14.90 2.55 -27.73
CA ASN A 111 15.53 1.79 -28.82
C ASN A 111 16.96 2.25 -29.13
N ALA A 112 17.37 3.42 -28.64
CA ALA A 112 18.72 3.94 -28.82
C ALA A 112 19.74 3.37 -27.82
N TRP A 113 19.33 2.53 -26.86
CA TRP A 113 20.25 1.89 -25.92
C TRP A 113 21.28 1.02 -26.66
N LYS A 114 22.55 1.24 -26.36
CA LYS A 114 23.69 0.44 -26.85
C LYS A 114 24.48 -0.12 -25.68
N ASP A 115 25.01 -1.31 -25.84
CA ASP A 115 25.78 -1.97 -24.77
C ASP A 115 27.07 -1.18 -24.44
N SER A 116 27.60 -0.40 -25.38
CA SER A 116 28.72 0.51 -25.13
C SER A 116 28.41 1.62 -24.11
N PHE A 117 27.13 1.93 -23.88
CA PHE A 117 26.73 2.92 -22.87
C PHE A 117 26.89 2.41 -21.44
N THR A 118 27.06 1.10 -21.25
CA THR A 118 27.34 0.51 -19.92
C THR A 118 28.57 1.12 -19.25
N ASN A 119 29.57 1.53 -20.05
CA ASN A 119 30.80 2.16 -19.55
C ASN A 119 30.53 3.48 -18.79
N LEU A 120 29.42 4.18 -19.11
CA LEU A 120 29.03 5.40 -18.39
C LEU A 120 28.64 5.10 -16.94
N PHE A 121 28.18 3.89 -16.68
CA PHE A 121 27.63 3.47 -15.39
C PHE A 121 28.55 2.50 -14.61
N GLU A 122 29.82 2.38 -14.99
CA GLU A 122 30.76 1.44 -14.34
C GLU A 122 30.89 1.68 -12.84
N GLU A 123 31.02 2.95 -12.44
CA GLU A 123 31.18 3.37 -11.04
C GLU A 123 29.85 3.43 -10.28
N ALA A 124 28.72 3.31 -11.00
CA ALA A 124 27.41 3.39 -10.36
C ALA A 124 27.12 2.15 -9.53
N ARG A 125 26.69 2.39 -8.30
CA ARG A 125 26.04 1.39 -7.44
C ARG A 125 24.58 1.23 -7.80
N TYR A 126 23.91 2.35 -8.16
CA TYR A 126 22.52 2.38 -8.58
C TYR A 126 22.34 3.23 -9.83
N VAL A 127 21.60 2.71 -10.80
CA VAL A 127 21.16 3.40 -12.01
C VAL A 127 19.65 3.42 -12.03
N TYR A 128 19.07 4.58 -11.74
CA TYR A 128 17.63 4.77 -11.74
C TYR A 128 17.15 5.07 -13.15
N CYS A 129 16.38 4.15 -13.72
CA CYS A 129 15.90 4.20 -15.08
C CYS A 129 14.48 4.76 -15.13
N LEU A 130 14.31 5.85 -15.86
CA LEU A 130 13.09 6.64 -15.98
C LEU A 130 12.57 6.49 -17.40
N PHE A 131 11.47 5.78 -17.55
CA PHE A 131 10.80 5.52 -18.82
C PHE A 131 9.44 6.20 -18.85
N ASP A 132 8.95 6.47 -20.07
CA ASP A 132 7.59 6.95 -20.26
C ASP A 132 6.59 5.94 -19.68
N ASN A 133 5.58 6.45 -18.99
CA ASN A 133 4.52 5.65 -18.39
C ASN A 133 3.38 5.46 -19.41
N ASP A 134 3.66 4.64 -20.42
CA ASP A 134 2.66 4.32 -21.44
C ASP A 134 1.54 3.45 -20.88
N ASP A 135 0.37 3.48 -21.55
CA ASP A 135 -0.76 2.61 -21.21
C ASP A 135 -0.29 1.14 -21.09
N PRO A 136 -0.45 0.50 -19.91
CA PRO A 136 0.02 -0.87 -19.66
C PRO A 136 -0.62 -1.92 -20.58
N TYR A 137 -1.72 -1.60 -21.23
CA TYR A 137 -2.41 -2.44 -22.20
C TYR A 137 -2.16 -2.03 -23.66
N GLY A 138 -1.42 -0.93 -23.86
CA GLY A 138 -1.10 -0.39 -25.19
C GLY A 138 0.09 -1.11 -25.85
N PRO A 139 0.26 -0.95 -27.17
CA PRO A 139 1.39 -1.53 -27.90
C PRO A 139 2.76 -1.02 -27.40
N ALA A 140 2.83 0.16 -26.84
CA ALA A 140 4.06 0.75 -26.30
C ALA A 140 4.55 0.03 -25.04
N ALA A 141 3.64 -0.50 -24.20
CA ALA A 141 4.01 -1.23 -22.98
C ALA A 141 4.93 -2.44 -23.26
N LYS A 142 4.63 -3.18 -24.34
CA LYS A 142 5.46 -4.33 -24.75
C LYS A 142 6.88 -3.89 -25.15
N HIS A 143 7.00 -2.75 -25.81
CA HIS A 143 8.32 -2.20 -26.20
C HIS A 143 9.09 -1.74 -24.97
N ASN A 144 8.43 -1.10 -24.00
CA ASN A 144 9.04 -0.68 -22.74
C ASN A 144 9.55 -1.86 -21.92
N GLU A 145 8.81 -2.97 -21.86
CA GLU A 145 9.26 -4.19 -21.16
C GLU A 145 10.44 -4.86 -21.87
N GLN A 146 10.45 -4.90 -23.20
CA GLN A 146 11.59 -5.43 -23.95
C GLN A 146 12.85 -4.57 -23.76
N ALA A 147 12.69 -3.23 -23.80
CA ALA A 147 13.77 -2.31 -23.56
C ALA A 147 14.31 -2.40 -22.11
N TRP A 148 13.40 -2.50 -21.14
CA TRP A 148 13.76 -2.74 -19.75
C TRP A 148 14.55 -4.04 -19.58
N THR A 149 14.09 -5.14 -20.17
CA THR A 149 14.76 -6.44 -20.10
C THR A 149 16.18 -6.37 -20.67
N LYS A 150 16.36 -5.69 -21.82
CA LYS A 150 17.67 -5.48 -22.45
C LYS A 150 18.60 -4.66 -21.54
N LEU A 151 18.08 -3.56 -21.00
CA LEU A 151 18.83 -2.65 -20.12
C LEU A 151 19.18 -3.32 -18.80
N LYS A 152 18.26 -4.05 -18.19
CA LYS A 152 18.49 -4.83 -16.97
C LYS A 152 19.55 -5.91 -17.18
N LYS A 153 19.57 -6.55 -18.35
CA LYS A 153 20.61 -7.51 -18.72
C LYS A 153 21.98 -6.84 -18.84
N ALA A 154 22.05 -5.64 -19.43
CA ALA A 154 23.29 -4.91 -19.64
C ALA A 154 23.87 -4.30 -18.33
N LEU A 155 23.04 -3.71 -17.49
CA LEU A 155 23.43 -3.04 -16.24
C LEU A 155 23.41 -3.97 -15.01
N GLY A 156 22.80 -5.13 -15.13
CA GLY A 156 22.70 -6.09 -14.02
C GLY A 156 21.95 -5.53 -12.82
N ASP A 157 22.45 -5.87 -11.63
CA ASP A 157 21.83 -5.49 -10.35
C ASP A 157 21.90 -4.00 -10.00
N LYS A 158 22.61 -3.20 -10.78
CA LYS A 158 22.63 -1.74 -10.60
C LYS A 158 21.33 -1.08 -11.06
N ALA A 159 20.66 -1.66 -12.08
CA ALA A 159 19.46 -1.06 -12.67
C ALA A 159 18.26 -1.11 -11.72
N ARG A 160 17.60 0.05 -11.56
CA ARG A 160 16.38 0.26 -10.79
C ARG A 160 15.37 0.98 -11.66
N ARG A 161 14.22 0.36 -11.91
CA ARG A 161 13.15 1.02 -12.65
C ARG A 161 12.38 1.92 -11.70
N VAL A 162 12.27 3.19 -12.01
CA VAL A 162 11.39 4.13 -11.33
C VAL A 162 10.04 4.13 -12.04
N ILE A 163 8.98 3.90 -11.30
CA ILE A 163 7.61 3.87 -11.83
C ILE A 163 6.98 5.21 -11.47
N LEU A 164 6.55 5.95 -12.49
CA LEU A 164 5.84 7.21 -12.30
C LEU A 164 4.39 6.95 -11.84
N PRO A 165 3.75 7.88 -11.11
CA PRO A 165 2.36 7.75 -10.69
C PRO A 165 1.41 7.56 -11.87
N GLN A 166 0.27 6.91 -11.61
CA GLN A 166 -0.77 6.75 -12.63
C GLN A 166 -1.26 8.11 -13.11
N GLY A 167 -1.40 8.26 -14.43
CA GLY A 167 -1.82 9.52 -15.05
C GLY A 167 -0.68 10.50 -15.35
N ILE A 168 0.55 10.22 -14.90
CA ILE A 168 1.77 10.99 -15.25
C ILE A 168 2.51 10.23 -16.33
N LYS A 169 2.71 10.86 -17.48
CA LYS A 169 3.29 10.20 -18.65
C LYS A 169 4.81 10.08 -18.60
N ASP A 170 5.48 11.19 -18.31
CA ASP A 170 6.95 11.31 -18.39
C ASP A 170 7.50 12.14 -17.21
N VAL A 171 8.83 12.21 -17.11
CA VAL A 171 9.52 12.96 -16.04
C VAL A 171 9.21 14.45 -16.12
N SER A 172 9.06 14.99 -17.32
CA SER A 172 8.74 16.41 -17.50
C SER A 172 7.36 16.74 -16.95
N GLU A 173 6.36 15.88 -17.21
CA GLU A 173 5.02 16.03 -16.65
C GLU A 173 5.01 15.83 -15.14
N PHE A 174 5.82 14.89 -14.61
CA PHE A 174 5.93 14.70 -13.17
C PHE A 174 6.32 16.00 -12.47
N PHE A 175 7.35 16.67 -12.90
CA PHE A 175 7.82 17.91 -12.26
C PHE A 175 6.97 19.14 -12.55
N LEU A 176 5.94 19.06 -13.38
CA LEU A 176 4.88 20.09 -13.46
C LEU A 176 3.91 20.00 -12.27
N HIS A 177 3.78 18.84 -11.65
CA HIS A 177 2.79 18.58 -10.60
C HIS A 177 3.42 18.29 -9.22
N TYR A 178 4.67 17.83 -9.20
CA TYR A 178 5.37 17.35 -8.00
C TYR A 178 6.77 17.97 -7.91
N ASP A 179 7.32 17.92 -6.72
CA ASP A 179 8.65 18.43 -6.41
C ASP A 179 9.71 17.31 -6.31
N TRP A 180 10.94 17.72 -5.96
CA TRP A 180 12.05 16.80 -5.76
C TRP A 180 11.84 15.83 -4.59
N GLU A 181 11.15 16.25 -3.52
CA GLU A 181 10.90 15.38 -2.37
C GLU A 181 9.95 14.23 -2.75
N ALA A 182 8.90 14.50 -3.51
CA ALA A 182 8.04 13.47 -4.07
C ALA A 182 8.82 12.51 -5.00
N PHE A 183 9.71 13.05 -5.85
CA PHE A 183 10.57 12.23 -6.71
C PHE A 183 11.52 11.34 -5.90
N ARG A 184 12.09 11.84 -4.81
CA ARG A 184 12.95 11.09 -3.91
C ARG A 184 12.24 9.87 -3.31
N ILE A 185 10.94 9.98 -3.03
CA ILE A 185 10.12 8.85 -2.56
C ILE A 185 10.03 7.78 -3.64
N LEU A 186 9.79 8.14 -4.91
CA LEU A 186 9.76 7.17 -6.02
C LEU A 186 11.11 6.46 -6.19
N VAL A 187 12.20 7.20 -6.11
CA VAL A 187 13.56 6.65 -6.18
C VAL A 187 13.82 5.68 -5.03
N LYS A 188 13.40 6.03 -3.82
CA LYS A 188 13.49 5.16 -2.64
C LYS A 188 12.69 3.87 -2.83
N THR A 189 11.47 3.97 -3.35
CA THR A 189 10.62 2.82 -3.67
C THR A 189 11.25 1.92 -4.72
N ALA A 190 11.81 2.50 -5.80
CA ALA A 190 12.53 1.75 -6.82
C ALA A 190 13.76 0.99 -6.27
N SER A 191 14.39 1.53 -5.22
CA SER A 191 15.50 0.86 -4.52
C SER A 191 15.04 -0.33 -3.69
N GLN A 192 13.81 -0.30 -3.21
CA GLN A 192 13.24 -1.34 -2.34
C GLN A 192 12.73 -2.59 -3.10
N HIS A 193 12.77 -2.58 -4.45
CA HIS A 193 12.35 -3.74 -5.28
C HIS A 193 13.34 -4.91 -5.29
N ARG A 194 14.33 -4.94 -4.42
CA ARG A 194 14.96 -6.19 -4.00
C ARG A 194 14.12 -6.81 -2.89
N TRP A 195 13.70 -8.04 -3.09
CA TRP A 195 13.32 -8.88 -1.96
C TRP A 195 14.48 -8.82 -0.96
N ASN A 196 14.24 -8.27 0.23
CA ASN A 196 15.22 -8.33 1.30
C ASN A 196 15.32 -9.79 1.73
N TYR A 197 16.30 -10.48 1.20
CA TYR A 197 16.69 -11.78 1.72
C TYR A 197 17.62 -11.53 2.90
N GLU A 198 17.07 -11.56 4.10
CA GLU A 198 17.88 -11.65 5.30
C GLU A 198 18.16 -13.14 5.58
N ALA A 199 19.37 -13.46 5.95
CA ALA A 199 19.65 -14.78 6.47
C ALA A 199 18.83 -14.97 7.74
N LEU A 200 18.11 -16.09 7.86
CA LEU A 200 17.35 -16.41 9.06
C LEU A 200 18.37 -16.66 10.19
N ASP A 201 18.52 -15.67 11.07
CA ASP A 201 19.36 -15.80 12.26
C ASP A 201 18.59 -16.60 13.33
N LEU A 202 19.00 -17.83 13.54
CA LEU A 202 18.48 -18.71 14.58
C LEU A 202 19.32 -18.66 15.88
N THR A 203 20.36 -17.83 15.94
CA THR A 203 21.25 -17.72 17.11
C THR A 203 20.74 -16.74 18.15
N GLY A 204 19.85 -15.82 17.77
CA GLY A 204 19.20 -14.87 18.67
C GLY A 204 18.07 -15.49 19.50
N PRO A 205 17.55 -14.75 20.50
CA PRO A 205 16.36 -15.18 21.25
C PRO A 205 15.17 -15.30 20.30
N ILE A 206 14.39 -16.37 20.45
CA ILE A 206 13.13 -16.54 19.68
C ILE A 206 12.21 -15.36 20.01
N PRO A 207 11.70 -14.64 19.00
CA PRO A 207 10.77 -13.54 19.22
C PRO A 207 9.56 -14.01 20.04
N ILE A 208 9.22 -13.26 21.09
CA ILE A 208 8.03 -13.53 21.89
C ILE A 208 6.80 -13.06 21.09
N TRP A 209 5.74 -13.86 21.14
CA TRP A 209 4.45 -13.49 20.53
C TRP A 209 3.92 -12.18 21.15
N ASP A 210 3.59 -11.21 20.31
CA ASP A 210 3.00 -9.94 20.75
C ASP A 210 1.46 -10.07 20.77
N TRP A 211 0.92 -10.46 21.92
CA TRP A 211 -0.48 -10.71 22.10
C TRP A 211 -1.30 -9.43 22.33
N LEU A 212 -2.48 -9.36 21.71
CA LEU A 212 -3.56 -8.50 22.17
C LEU A 212 -4.35 -9.18 23.31
N VAL A 213 -4.70 -10.46 23.08
CA VAL A 213 -5.35 -11.34 24.07
C VAL A 213 -4.64 -12.70 24.04
N ASP A 214 -3.90 -13.04 25.07
CA ASP A 214 -3.14 -14.29 25.12
C ASP A 214 -4.01 -15.49 25.57
N PRO A 215 -4.05 -16.60 24.84
CA PRO A 215 -3.37 -16.95 23.58
C PRO A 215 -4.30 -16.82 22.34
N LEU A 216 -5.25 -15.92 22.31
CA LEU A 216 -6.37 -15.92 21.36
C LEU A 216 -6.16 -14.95 20.18
N LEU A 217 -5.62 -13.75 20.42
CA LEU A 217 -5.53 -12.67 19.45
C LEU A 217 -4.11 -12.10 19.41
N LEU A 218 -3.44 -12.24 18.26
CA LEU A 218 -2.12 -11.64 18.02
C LEU A 218 -2.24 -10.25 17.39
N LYS A 219 -1.30 -9.38 17.71
CA LYS A 219 -1.14 -8.11 17.01
C LYS A 219 -0.58 -8.33 15.60
N GLY A 220 -0.93 -7.42 14.69
CA GLY A 220 -0.51 -7.51 13.30
C GLY A 220 -1.24 -8.59 12.48
N GLU A 221 -2.27 -9.24 13.02
CA GLU A 221 -3.04 -10.28 12.35
C GLU A 221 -4.47 -9.85 12.02
N VAL A 222 -5.02 -10.49 10.99
CA VAL A 222 -6.42 -10.39 10.59
C VAL A 222 -7.17 -11.62 11.07
N ILE A 223 -8.17 -11.41 11.92
CA ILE A 223 -8.96 -12.46 12.54
C ILE A 223 -10.42 -12.30 12.14
N ALA A 224 -11.02 -13.31 11.53
CA ALA A 224 -12.44 -13.32 11.24
C ALA A 224 -13.22 -13.83 12.44
N LEU A 225 -14.19 -13.08 12.91
CA LEU A 225 -15.23 -13.52 13.84
C LEU A 225 -16.50 -13.86 13.06
N VAL A 226 -16.73 -15.14 12.83
CA VAL A 226 -17.84 -15.62 12.01
C VAL A 226 -18.96 -16.22 12.86
N GLY A 227 -20.17 -16.22 12.35
CA GLY A 227 -21.34 -16.82 13.02
C GLY A 227 -22.66 -16.25 12.54
N ASP A 228 -23.77 -16.86 12.91
CA ASP A 228 -25.11 -16.45 12.51
C ASP A 228 -25.48 -15.06 13.02
N GLY A 229 -26.44 -14.43 12.36
CA GLY A 229 -27.04 -13.18 12.84
C GLY A 229 -27.64 -13.32 14.24
N GLY A 230 -27.43 -12.30 15.09
CA GLY A 230 -28.00 -12.30 16.44
C GLY A 230 -27.22 -13.08 17.52
N LEU A 231 -26.15 -13.81 17.17
CA LEU A 231 -25.32 -14.55 18.13
C LEU A 231 -24.54 -13.67 19.11
N GLY A 232 -24.48 -12.36 18.88
CA GLY A 232 -23.77 -11.44 19.78
C GLY A 232 -22.34 -11.12 19.38
N LYS A 233 -21.95 -11.32 18.11
CA LYS A 233 -20.60 -10.97 17.60
C LYS A 233 -20.24 -9.52 17.92
N SER A 234 -21.11 -8.56 17.58
CA SER A 234 -20.88 -7.14 17.90
C SER A 234 -20.84 -6.85 19.42
N TRP A 235 -21.56 -7.61 20.25
CA TRP A 235 -21.41 -7.49 21.69
C TRP A 235 -20.02 -7.91 22.16
N LEU A 236 -19.49 -8.99 21.60
CA LEU A 236 -18.18 -9.53 21.94
C LEU A 236 -17.06 -8.56 21.54
N THR A 237 -17.15 -7.98 20.33
CA THR A 237 -16.14 -7.01 19.86
C THR A 237 -16.24 -5.66 20.57
N LEU A 238 -17.44 -5.21 20.92
CA LEU A 238 -17.64 -4.01 21.75
C LEU A 238 -17.10 -4.20 23.16
N ASP A 239 -17.28 -5.38 23.77
CA ASP A 239 -16.72 -5.67 25.11
C ASP A 239 -15.19 -5.67 25.10
N LEU A 240 -14.56 -6.24 24.07
CA LEU A 240 -13.11 -6.17 23.89
C LEU A 240 -12.63 -4.71 23.73
N ALA A 241 -13.32 -3.92 22.90
CA ALA A 241 -13.01 -2.51 22.73
C ALA A 241 -13.12 -1.71 24.04
N VAL A 242 -14.18 -1.99 24.81
CA VAL A 242 -14.38 -1.38 26.16
C VAL A 242 -13.30 -1.86 27.13
N ALA A 243 -12.95 -3.14 27.13
CA ALA A 243 -11.91 -3.69 27.98
C ALA A 243 -10.56 -3.00 27.76
N LEU A 244 -10.15 -2.83 26.49
CA LEU A 244 -8.93 -2.10 26.13
C LEU A 244 -9.00 -0.62 26.55
N ALA A 245 -10.10 0.05 26.24
CA ALA A 245 -10.27 1.47 26.54
C ALA A 245 -10.28 1.76 28.04
N MET A 246 -10.70 0.79 28.86
CA MET A 246 -10.77 0.87 30.33
C MET A 246 -9.51 0.35 31.03
N GLY A 247 -8.52 -0.14 30.27
CA GLY A 247 -7.29 -0.72 30.85
C GLY A 247 -7.55 -1.96 31.69
N ARG A 248 -8.52 -2.80 31.31
CA ARG A 248 -8.72 -4.10 31.97
C ARG A 248 -7.52 -4.99 31.72
N THR A 249 -7.11 -5.76 32.70
CA THR A 249 -5.96 -6.70 32.58
C THR A 249 -6.35 -8.02 31.93
N GLU A 250 -7.66 -8.28 31.82
CA GLU A 250 -8.20 -9.50 31.26
C GLU A 250 -9.43 -9.23 30.40
N TRP A 251 -9.61 -10.10 29.41
CA TRP A 251 -10.84 -10.21 28.63
C TRP A 251 -11.25 -11.67 28.53
N LEU A 252 -12.49 -11.99 28.91
CA LEU A 252 -12.99 -13.35 29.02
C LEU A 252 -12.10 -14.26 29.92
N GLY A 253 -11.47 -13.69 30.94
CA GLY A 253 -10.52 -14.40 31.82
C GLY A 253 -9.24 -14.82 31.11
N LEU A 254 -8.88 -14.13 30.03
CA LEU A 254 -7.61 -14.29 29.32
C LEU A 254 -6.80 -12.98 29.46
N PRO A 255 -5.46 -13.06 29.64
CA PRO A 255 -4.62 -11.89 29.73
C PRO A 255 -4.83 -10.95 28.55
N LEU A 256 -5.07 -9.67 28.83
CA LEU A 256 -5.26 -8.61 27.84
C LEU A 256 -4.05 -7.70 27.86
N ALA A 257 -3.59 -7.26 26.68
CA ALA A 257 -2.56 -6.25 26.55
C ALA A 257 -2.94 -4.96 27.30
N GLU A 258 -1.94 -4.12 27.57
CA GLU A 258 -2.15 -2.81 28.18
C GLU A 258 -3.18 -1.97 27.41
N GLU A 259 -3.75 -0.97 28.07
CA GLU A 259 -4.72 -0.04 27.49
C GLU A 259 -4.26 0.54 26.14
N GLY A 260 -5.21 0.78 25.24
CA GLY A 260 -4.90 1.30 23.91
C GLY A 260 -6.12 1.81 23.17
N GLU A 261 -5.86 2.47 22.04
CA GLU A 261 -6.92 2.98 21.19
C GLU A 261 -7.53 1.86 20.34
N THR A 262 -8.82 1.96 20.11
CA THR A 262 -9.58 1.12 19.20
C THR A 262 -10.15 1.97 18.09
N LEU A 263 -9.95 1.54 16.83
CA LEU A 263 -10.66 2.07 15.66
C LEU A 263 -11.81 1.11 15.32
N TYR A 264 -13.05 1.54 15.52
CA TYR A 264 -14.23 0.72 15.28
C TYR A 264 -15.02 1.25 14.09
N ILE A 265 -15.10 0.52 13.02
CA ILE A 265 -15.84 0.84 11.81
C ILE A 265 -17.15 0.05 11.82
N ASP A 266 -18.29 0.73 11.99
CA ASP A 266 -19.61 0.13 12.04
C ASP A 266 -20.53 0.75 10.97
N GLN A 267 -20.94 -0.07 10.04
CA GLN A 267 -21.85 0.32 8.95
C GLN A 267 -23.28 -0.21 9.15
N GLU A 268 -23.53 -1.02 10.19
CA GLU A 268 -24.81 -1.71 10.39
C GLU A 268 -25.63 -1.13 11.53
N ASN A 269 -25.00 -0.90 12.69
CA ASN A 269 -25.76 -0.65 13.91
C ASN A 269 -26.12 0.82 14.09
N PRO A 270 -27.32 1.15 14.62
CA PRO A 270 -27.67 2.51 15.01
C PRO A 270 -26.78 3.01 16.16
N LEU A 271 -26.22 4.22 16.03
CA LEU A 271 -25.30 4.79 17.02
C LEU A 271 -25.86 4.82 18.45
N VAL A 272 -27.16 5.10 18.61
CA VAL A 272 -27.85 5.10 19.91
C VAL A 272 -27.78 3.72 20.56
N GLY A 273 -28.01 2.66 19.76
CA GLY A 273 -27.94 1.28 20.23
C GLY A 273 -26.53 0.90 20.70
N VAL A 274 -25.52 1.30 19.92
CA VAL A 274 -24.11 1.03 20.24
C VAL A 274 -23.67 1.77 21.50
N ARG A 275 -23.99 3.07 21.64
CA ARG A 275 -23.70 3.84 22.84
C ARG A 275 -24.30 3.21 24.10
N ASN A 276 -25.55 2.73 23.98
CA ASN A 276 -26.21 2.06 25.10
C ASN A 276 -25.54 0.73 25.46
N ARG A 277 -25.12 -0.07 24.45
CA ARG A 277 -24.36 -1.32 24.68
C ARG A 277 -23.04 -1.04 25.35
N MET A 278 -22.23 -0.08 24.85
CA MET A 278 -20.95 0.29 25.45
C MET A 278 -21.11 0.78 26.91
N LYS A 279 -22.13 1.59 27.18
CA LYS A 279 -22.43 2.03 28.55
C LYS A 279 -22.76 0.84 29.46
N LYS A 280 -23.58 -0.11 28.98
CA LYS A 280 -23.91 -1.33 29.73
C LYS A 280 -22.69 -2.23 29.96
N LEU A 281 -21.70 -2.21 29.09
CA LEU A 281 -20.42 -2.91 29.22
C LEU A 281 -19.42 -2.18 30.14
N GLY A 282 -19.82 -1.03 30.72
CA GLY A 282 -19.03 -0.28 31.70
C GLY A 282 -18.07 0.73 31.09
N LEU A 283 -18.30 1.20 29.85
CA LEU A 283 -17.49 2.27 29.28
C LEU A 283 -17.71 3.58 30.04
N SER A 284 -16.63 4.13 30.61
CA SER A 284 -16.64 5.44 31.25
C SER A 284 -16.45 6.57 30.24
N GLU A 285 -16.68 7.79 30.66
CA GLU A 285 -16.43 8.98 29.85
C GLU A 285 -14.94 9.11 29.46
N SER A 286 -14.03 8.83 30.38
CA SER A 286 -12.59 8.86 30.10
C SER A 286 -12.18 7.77 29.13
N GLY A 287 -12.67 6.53 29.29
CA GLY A 287 -12.41 5.42 28.37
C GLY A 287 -12.96 5.67 26.97
N SER A 288 -14.09 6.37 26.86
CA SER A 288 -14.71 6.64 25.55
C SER A 288 -13.80 7.43 24.61
N LYS A 289 -12.84 8.20 25.13
CA LYS A 289 -11.85 8.96 24.36
C LYS A 289 -10.85 8.05 23.62
N ARG A 290 -10.72 6.78 24.03
CA ARG A 290 -9.86 5.78 23.38
C ARG A 290 -10.56 4.95 22.32
N ILE A 291 -11.88 5.15 22.09
CA ILE A 291 -12.62 4.47 21.05
C ILE A 291 -12.93 5.46 19.92
N ARG A 292 -12.26 5.33 18.81
CA ARG A 292 -12.54 6.07 17.56
C ARG A 292 -13.58 5.30 16.78
N TYR A 293 -14.81 5.82 16.79
CA TYR A 293 -15.95 5.13 16.21
C TYR A 293 -16.39 5.79 14.90
N LEU A 294 -16.22 5.09 13.78
CA LEU A 294 -16.70 5.50 12.46
C LEU A 294 -18.08 4.88 12.22
N TRP A 295 -19.10 5.68 12.45
CA TRP A 295 -20.48 5.25 12.27
C TRP A 295 -21.00 5.61 10.89
N GLN A 296 -21.41 4.58 10.12
CA GLN A 296 -22.00 4.72 8.78
C GLN A 296 -21.27 5.77 7.90
N ALA A 297 -19.94 5.80 8.01
CA ALA A 297 -19.09 6.77 7.34
C ALA A 297 -18.90 6.48 5.83
N GLY A 298 -19.56 5.45 5.30
CA GLY A 298 -19.46 5.08 3.89
C GLY A 298 -18.09 4.51 3.50
N VAL A 299 -17.35 3.93 4.45
CA VAL A 299 -16.05 3.30 4.19
C VAL A 299 -16.19 2.19 3.13
N ARG A 300 -15.33 2.23 2.12
CA ARG A 300 -15.34 1.30 1.00
C ARG A 300 -13.96 0.71 0.78
N LEU A 301 -13.79 -0.56 1.17
CA LEU A 301 -12.53 -1.29 1.03
C LEU A 301 -12.32 -1.92 -0.35
N ASP A 302 -13.34 -1.86 -1.21
CA ASP A 302 -13.29 -2.27 -2.61
C ASP A 302 -12.92 -1.10 -3.55
N SER A 303 -12.56 0.06 -3.00
CA SER A 303 -11.94 1.18 -3.72
C SER A 303 -10.56 1.47 -3.14
N GLU A 304 -9.61 1.74 -4.00
CA GLU A 304 -8.23 2.08 -3.62
C GLU A 304 -8.19 3.31 -2.72
N GLU A 305 -8.93 4.38 -3.08
CA GLU A 305 -9.05 5.59 -2.27
C GLU A 305 -9.60 5.33 -0.87
N GLY A 306 -10.66 4.51 -0.76
CA GLY A 306 -11.28 4.20 0.53
C GLY A 306 -10.38 3.35 1.43
N ALA A 307 -9.67 2.38 0.86
CA ALA A 307 -8.70 1.55 1.57
C ALA A 307 -7.49 2.37 2.03
N GLN A 308 -6.94 3.20 1.15
CA GLN A 308 -5.79 4.06 1.44
C GLN A 308 -6.11 5.08 2.53
N ARG A 309 -7.26 5.75 2.44
CA ARG A 309 -7.70 6.71 3.45
C ARG A 309 -7.85 6.07 4.83
N LEU A 310 -8.46 4.89 4.90
CA LEU A 310 -8.60 4.18 6.17
C LEU A 310 -7.24 3.77 6.75
N LEU A 311 -6.30 3.36 5.89
CA LEU A 311 -4.93 3.03 6.30
C LEU A 311 -4.18 4.25 6.86
N GLU A 312 -4.30 5.41 6.21
CA GLU A 312 -3.70 6.67 6.69
C GLU A 312 -4.26 7.09 8.05
N ASP A 313 -5.58 7.04 8.23
CA ASP A 313 -6.24 7.32 9.50
C ASP A 313 -5.77 6.35 10.59
N ALA A 314 -5.69 5.05 10.28
CA ALA A 314 -5.22 4.03 11.21
C ALA A 314 -3.73 4.20 11.55
N ALA A 315 -2.88 4.52 10.58
CA ALA A 315 -1.44 4.76 10.80
C ALA A 315 -1.19 5.98 11.70
N ALA A 316 -1.99 7.05 11.53
CA ALA A 316 -1.93 8.23 12.39
C ALA A 316 -2.41 7.95 13.81
N LEU A 317 -3.45 7.15 13.97
CA LEU A 317 -4.06 6.81 15.24
C LEU A 317 -3.25 5.78 16.04
N LYS A 318 -2.59 4.84 15.34
CA LYS A 318 -1.85 3.69 15.91
C LYS A 318 -2.70 2.85 16.88
N PRO A 319 -3.88 2.38 16.48
CA PRO A 319 -4.76 1.62 17.34
C PRO A 319 -4.15 0.25 17.65
N ARG A 320 -4.51 -0.33 18.80
CA ARG A 320 -4.19 -1.74 19.09
C ARG A 320 -5.19 -2.72 18.49
N LEU A 321 -6.43 -2.25 18.33
CA LEU A 321 -7.53 -3.02 17.76
C LEU A 321 -8.23 -2.21 16.68
N ILE A 322 -8.48 -2.85 15.54
CA ILE A 322 -9.35 -2.35 14.48
C ILE A 322 -10.51 -3.33 14.34
N VAL A 323 -11.73 -2.86 14.45
CA VAL A 323 -12.94 -3.69 14.26
C VAL A 323 -13.65 -3.26 12.99
N LEU A 324 -13.95 -4.22 12.12
CA LEU A 324 -14.68 -4.05 10.88
C LEU A 324 -16.05 -4.75 11.00
N ASP A 325 -17.11 -4.00 11.32
CA ASP A 325 -18.48 -4.51 11.58
C ASP A 325 -19.47 -3.97 10.52
N SER A 326 -19.79 -4.73 9.50
CA SER A 326 -19.33 -6.04 9.12
C SER A 326 -18.70 -6.03 7.73
N PHE A 327 -17.99 -7.11 7.35
CA PHE A 327 -17.32 -7.22 6.03
C PHE A 327 -18.28 -6.93 4.87
N SER A 328 -19.48 -7.52 4.90
CA SER A 328 -20.50 -7.36 3.85
C SER A 328 -20.93 -5.93 3.56
N THR A 329 -20.74 -5.02 4.51
CA THR A 329 -21.11 -3.60 4.36
C THR A 329 -19.99 -2.70 3.87
N LEU A 330 -18.75 -3.21 3.89
CA LEU A 330 -17.55 -2.46 3.54
C LEU A 330 -17.17 -2.57 2.06
N HIS A 331 -17.92 -3.33 1.26
CA HIS A 331 -17.71 -3.49 -0.19
C HIS A 331 -19.03 -3.79 -0.92
N ARG A 332 -19.00 -3.74 -2.26
CA ARG A 332 -20.11 -4.11 -3.15
C ARG A 332 -19.83 -5.35 -4.01
N LYS A 333 -18.72 -6.03 -3.73
CA LYS A 333 -18.26 -7.17 -4.50
C LYS A 333 -18.95 -8.46 -4.07
N ASN A 334 -18.84 -9.50 -4.90
CA ASN A 334 -19.41 -10.80 -4.60
C ASN A 334 -18.54 -11.58 -3.61
N GLU A 335 -19.01 -11.77 -2.38
CA GLU A 335 -18.28 -12.50 -1.32
C GLU A 335 -18.00 -13.97 -1.65
N ASN A 336 -18.70 -14.54 -2.64
CA ASN A 336 -18.48 -15.92 -3.09
C ASN A 336 -17.40 -16.05 -4.17
N SER A 337 -16.87 -14.92 -4.66
CA SER A 337 -15.80 -14.88 -5.67
C SER A 337 -14.45 -14.56 -5.02
N ALA A 338 -13.49 -15.46 -5.19
CA ALA A 338 -12.12 -15.20 -4.74
C ALA A 338 -11.48 -14.03 -5.50
N GLU A 339 -11.83 -13.83 -6.77
CA GLU A 339 -11.36 -12.71 -7.58
C GLU A 339 -11.83 -11.37 -7.03
N ASP A 340 -13.03 -11.32 -6.45
CA ASP A 340 -13.59 -10.12 -5.85
C ASP A 340 -13.10 -9.88 -4.42
N VAL A 341 -12.87 -10.95 -3.64
CA VAL A 341 -12.50 -10.87 -2.23
C VAL A 341 -10.99 -10.60 -2.03
N ASN A 342 -10.13 -11.28 -2.79
CA ASN A 342 -8.68 -11.18 -2.62
C ASN A 342 -8.14 -9.74 -2.78
N PRO A 343 -8.57 -8.92 -3.76
CA PRO A 343 -8.13 -7.53 -3.86
C PRO A 343 -8.47 -6.69 -2.62
N ILE A 344 -9.65 -6.92 -2.01
CA ILE A 344 -10.08 -6.22 -0.79
C ILE A 344 -9.15 -6.55 0.39
N PHE A 345 -8.79 -7.83 0.52
CA PHE A 345 -7.87 -8.26 1.57
C PHE A 345 -6.45 -7.72 1.32
N HIS A 346 -5.90 -7.90 0.13
CA HIS A 346 -4.53 -7.51 -0.19
C HIS A 346 -4.34 -5.99 -0.29
N GLY A 347 -5.33 -5.27 -0.82
CA GLY A 347 -5.27 -3.81 -0.98
C GLY A 347 -5.75 -3.01 0.23
N GLY A 348 -6.53 -3.62 1.13
CA GLY A 348 -7.14 -2.90 2.26
C GLY A 348 -6.90 -3.54 3.63
N ILE A 349 -7.43 -4.75 3.85
CA ILE A 349 -7.51 -5.32 5.21
C ILE A 349 -6.14 -5.78 5.75
N LEU A 350 -5.35 -6.49 4.95
CA LEU A 350 -4.01 -6.94 5.36
C LEU A 350 -3.03 -5.79 5.62
N PRO A 351 -3.00 -4.72 4.81
CA PRO A 351 -2.22 -3.52 5.13
C PRO A 351 -2.59 -2.90 6.48
N LEU A 352 -3.89 -2.81 6.83
CA LEU A 352 -4.31 -2.30 8.12
C LEU A 352 -3.64 -3.05 9.29
N ALA A 353 -3.60 -4.37 9.25
CA ALA A 353 -2.95 -5.16 10.29
C ALA A 353 -1.42 -5.00 10.28
N ARG A 354 -0.79 -5.12 9.12
CA ARG A 354 0.66 -5.23 8.99
C ARG A 354 1.39 -3.90 9.18
N GLU A 355 0.83 -2.81 8.65
CA GLU A 355 1.50 -1.50 8.70
C GLU A 355 1.25 -0.78 10.03
N THR A 356 0.12 -1.06 10.70
CA THR A 356 -0.18 -0.46 12.01
C THR A 356 0.20 -1.35 13.19
N ASN A 357 0.51 -2.62 12.96
CA ASN A 357 0.68 -3.66 13.99
C ASN A 357 -0.56 -3.82 14.89
N ALA A 358 -1.74 -3.45 14.39
CA ALA A 358 -3.00 -3.63 15.09
C ALA A 358 -3.58 -5.03 14.84
N THR A 359 -4.29 -5.58 15.83
CA THR A 359 -5.18 -6.72 15.59
C THR A 359 -6.39 -6.23 14.81
N VAL A 360 -6.67 -6.81 13.63
CA VAL A 360 -7.87 -6.52 12.85
C VAL A 360 -8.91 -7.61 13.07
N LEU A 361 -10.02 -7.26 13.71
CA LEU A 361 -11.18 -8.14 13.91
C LEU A 361 -12.24 -7.85 12.85
N LEU A 362 -12.46 -8.83 11.96
CA LEU A 362 -13.43 -8.75 10.89
C LEU A 362 -14.69 -9.53 11.26
N ILE A 363 -15.83 -8.87 11.44
CA ILE A 363 -17.12 -9.54 11.66
C ILE A 363 -17.68 -10.00 10.30
N HIS A 364 -18.05 -11.30 10.24
CA HIS A 364 -18.65 -11.87 9.07
C HIS A 364 -19.81 -12.83 9.43
N HIS A 365 -20.80 -12.92 8.54
CA HIS A 365 -21.98 -13.74 8.75
C HIS A 365 -21.86 -15.13 8.10
N THR A 366 -22.43 -16.15 8.72
CA THR A 366 -22.53 -17.50 8.14
C THR A 366 -23.73 -17.60 7.18
N ASN A 367 -23.70 -18.60 6.29
CA ASN A 367 -24.83 -18.95 5.43
C ASN A 367 -25.94 -19.65 6.25
N LYS A 368 -27.19 -19.56 5.77
CA LYS A 368 -28.36 -20.31 6.35
C LYS A 368 -28.16 -21.83 6.39
N SER A 369 -27.19 -22.37 5.67
CA SER A 369 -26.83 -23.79 5.66
C SER A 369 -25.73 -24.16 6.67
N GLY A 370 -25.31 -23.23 7.55
CA GLY A 370 -24.34 -23.49 8.62
C GLY A 370 -22.87 -23.46 8.17
N GLY A 371 -22.59 -23.14 6.91
CA GLY A 371 -21.21 -22.83 6.43
C GLY A 371 -20.91 -21.34 6.48
N THR A 372 -19.64 -20.95 6.49
CA THR A 372 -19.25 -19.54 6.33
C THR A 372 -19.85 -18.97 5.04
N ARG A 373 -20.57 -17.86 5.16
CA ARG A 373 -21.09 -17.11 4.01
C ARG A 373 -19.87 -16.56 3.25
N GLY A 374 -19.84 -16.74 1.92
CA GLY A 374 -18.72 -16.29 1.12
C GLY A 374 -17.79 -17.43 0.71
N SER A 375 -16.87 -17.11 -0.17
CA SER A 375 -15.92 -18.09 -0.68
C SER A 375 -14.95 -18.53 0.44
N SER A 376 -14.36 -19.72 0.28
CA SER A 376 -13.20 -20.13 1.09
C SER A 376 -12.07 -19.07 1.09
N ALA A 377 -12.15 -18.10 0.18
CA ALA A 377 -11.22 -16.98 0.09
C ALA A 377 -11.16 -16.14 1.37
N ILE A 378 -12.28 -15.84 2.02
CA ILE A 378 -12.30 -15.07 3.29
C ILE A 378 -11.54 -15.86 4.37
N ASN A 379 -11.89 -17.15 4.54
CA ASN A 379 -11.21 -18.00 5.51
C ASN A 379 -9.73 -18.17 5.19
N ASN A 380 -9.36 -18.23 3.90
CA ASN A 380 -7.98 -18.38 3.47
C ASN A 380 -7.17 -17.10 3.67
N ALA A 381 -7.78 -15.94 3.47
CA ALA A 381 -7.13 -14.64 3.57
C ALA A 381 -6.86 -14.22 5.03
N CYS A 382 -7.75 -14.58 5.97
CA CYS A 382 -7.54 -14.32 7.40
C CYS A 382 -6.43 -15.21 7.98
N ASP A 383 -5.71 -14.69 8.97
CA ASP A 383 -4.70 -15.46 9.70
C ASP A 383 -5.38 -16.49 10.62
N ASN A 384 -6.39 -16.05 11.38
CA ASN A 384 -7.18 -16.90 12.26
C ASN A 384 -8.67 -16.71 11.99
N VAL A 385 -9.47 -17.72 12.34
CA VAL A 385 -10.92 -17.71 12.26
C VAL A 385 -11.50 -18.20 13.57
N LEU A 386 -12.28 -17.36 14.21
CA LEU A 386 -13.04 -17.66 15.42
C LEU A 386 -14.52 -17.78 15.04
N GLU A 387 -15.12 -18.89 15.34
CA GLU A 387 -16.53 -19.15 15.02
C GLU A 387 -17.38 -19.09 16.27
N LEU A 388 -18.39 -18.23 16.26
CA LEU A 388 -19.37 -18.12 17.34
C LEU A 388 -20.60 -18.96 16.98
N ARG A 389 -20.93 -19.95 17.82
CA ARG A 389 -22.04 -20.88 17.63
C ARG A 389 -23.00 -20.88 18.83
N HIS A 390 -24.24 -21.26 18.60
CA HIS A 390 -25.16 -21.58 19.72
C HIS A 390 -24.69 -22.80 20.49
N MET A 391 -24.79 -22.75 21.81
CA MET A 391 -24.69 -23.92 22.65
C MET A 391 -26.06 -24.51 22.89
N PHE A 392 -26.22 -25.83 22.65
CA PHE A 392 -27.45 -26.55 22.84
C PHE A 392 -27.31 -27.48 24.03
N ASP A 393 -28.42 -27.73 24.72
CA ASP A 393 -28.52 -28.74 25.76
C ASP A 393 -28.71 -30.17 25.16
N SER A 394 -28.78 -31.18 26.03
CA SER A 394 -28.96 -32.58 25.62
C SER A 394 -30.28 -32.83 24.90
N THR A 395 -31.24 -31.91 24.98
CA THR A 395 -32.55 -32.00 24.31
C THR A 395 -32.57 -31.24 22.98
N GLY A 396 -31.45 -30.63 22.59
CA GLY A 396 -31.33 -29.81 21.36
C GLY A 396 -31.89 -28.39 21.48
N ARG A 397 -32.14 -27.89 22.70
CA ARG A 397 -32.63 -26.53 22.93
C ARG A 397 -31.43 -25.56 23.16
N PRO A 398 -31.53 -24.33 22.64
CA PRO A 398 -30.48 -23.31 22.90
C PRO A 398 -30.40 -23.00 24.39
N THR A 399 -29.18 -23.03 24.95
CA THR A 399 -28.94 -22.72 26.38
C THR A 399 -28.86 -21.23 26.68
N GLY A 400 -28.87 -20.39 25.66
CA GLY A 400 -28.56 -18.95 25.79
C GLY A 400 -27.06 -18.64 25.87
N LYS A 401 -26.19 -19.68 25.97
CA LYS A 401 -24.74 -19.56 25.90
C LYS A 401 -24.27 -19.74 24.48
N GLN A 402 -23.05 -19.23 24.19
CA GLN A 402 -22.40 -19.38 22.90
C GLN A 402 -21.06 -20.17 23.05
N LEU A 403 -20.70 -20.84 21.99
CA LEU A 403 -19.41 -21.49 21.85
C LEU A 403 -18.54 -20.60 20.95
N LEU A 404 -17.40 -20.14 21.43
CA LEU A 404 -16.36 -19.51 20.62
C LEU A 404 -15.32 -20.58 20.25
N VAL A 405 -15.32 -20.97 18.98
CA VAL A 405 -14.53 -22.09 18.47
C VAL A 405 -13.42 -21.53 17.58
N PRO A 406 -12.15 -21.71 17.90
CA PRO A 406 -11.04 -21.46 16.99
C PRO A 406 -11.08 -22.48 15.85
N SER A 407 -11.64 -22.11 14.69
CA SER A 407 -11.77 -23.02 13.54
C SER A 407 -10.58 -23.02 12.60
N LYS A 408 -9.76 -21.95 12.65
CA LYS A 408 -8.47 -21.86 11.95
C LYS A 408 -7.51 -21.07 12.82
N LEU A 409 -6.31 -21.64 13.03
CA LEU A 409 -5.18 -21.00 13.69
C LEU A 409 -3.94 -21.17 12.80
N ARG A 410 -3.39 -20.09 12.24
CA ARG A 410 -2.22 -20.16 11.37
C ARG A 410 -0.93 -20.02 12.15
N ASN A 411 -0.85 -19.04 13.02
CA ASN A 411 0.39 -18.67 13.71
C ASN A 411 0.32 -18.93 15.22
N ILE A 412 -0.83 -19.25 15.76
CA ILE A 412 -1.06 -19.50 17.17
C ILE A 412 -0.93 -21.00 17.42
N PRO A 413 -0.19 -21.45 18.46
CA PRO A 413 -0.18 -22.85 18.85
C PRO A 413 -1.61 -23.35 19.09
N PRO A 414 -1.98 -24.56 18.65
CA PRO A 414 -3.31 -25.08 18.91
C PRO A 414 -3.54 -25.19 20.42
N PHE A 415 -4.32 -24.26 20.96
CA PHE A 415 -4.87 -24.40 22.29
C PHE A 415 -6.24 -25.10 22.13
N GLY A 416 -6.33 -26.36 22.50
CA GLY A 416 -7.47 -27.25 22.22
C GLY A 416 -8.80 -26.88 22.89
N SER A 417 -9.09 -25.60 23.11
CA SER A 417 -10.24 -25.20 23.94
C SER A 417 -11.27 -24.39 23.17
N THR A 418 -12.47 -24.92 23.05
CA THR A 418 -13.66 -24.14 22.78
C THR A 418 -14.02 -23.35 24.04
N PHE A 419 -14.25 -22.05 23.89
CA PHE A 419 -14.70 -21.21 25.00
C PHE A 419 -16.22 -21.15 25.08
N ILE A 420 -16.77 -21.39 26.24
CA ILE A 420 -18.20 -21.17 26.49
C ILE A 420 -18.36 -19.73 26.94
N ILE A 421 -19.08 -18.93 26.16
CA ILE A 421 -19.35 -17.53 26.47
C ILE A 421 -20.77 -17.40 26.98
N GLU A 422 -20.94 -16.71 28.10
CA GLU A 422 -22.22 -16.38 28.70
C GLU A 422 -22.38 -14.87 28.81
N ARG A 423 -23.53 -14.35 28.36
CA ARG A 423 -23.90 -12.96 28.58
C ARG A 423 -24.85 -12.88 29.76
N ARG A 424 -24.47 -12.17 30.82
CA ARG A 424 -25.27 -11.94 32.01
C ARG A 424 -25.72 -10.50 32.11
N ASN A 425 -26.95 -10.31 32.60
CA ASN A 425 -27.40 -9.01 33.04
C ASN A 425 -26.95 -8.81 34.51
N GLY A 426 -26.23 -7.75 34.76
CA GLY A 426 -25.78 -7.34 36.10
C GLY A 426 -26.70 -6.30 36.72
N PRO A 427 -26.35 -5.80 37.92
CA PRO A 427 -27.05 -4.71 38.58
C PRO A 427 -27.20 -3.48 37.68
N GLU A 428 -28.27 -2.71 37.90
CA GLU A 428 -28.54 -1.45 37.19
C GLU A 428 -28.59 -1.58 35.66
N GLY A 429 -28.83 -2.78 35.12
CA GLY A 429 -28.90 -3.05 33.71
C GLY A 429 -27.53 -3.13 32.99
N SER A 430 -26.46 -3.29 33.75
CA SER A 430 -25.13 -3.63 33.21
C SER A 430 -25.16 -4.98 32.50
N VAL A 431 -24.18 -5.21 31.62
CA VAL A 431 -23.97 -6.47 30.89
C VAL A 431 -22.55 -6.92 31.08
N GLU A 432 -22.37 -8.17 31.42
CA GLU A 432 -21.09 -8.84 31.54
C GLU A 432 -21.03 -10.00 30.53
N LEU A 433 -19.92 -10.05 29.79
CA LEU A 433 -19.57 -11.23 29.00
C LEU A 433 -18.46 -11.98 29.74
N ARG A 434 -18.66 -13.26 29.97
CA ARG A 434 -17.67 -14.08 30.66
C ARG A 434 -17.47 -15.42 30.01
N ARG A 435 -16.28 -15.96 30.14
CA ARG A 435 -16.00 -17.38 29.84
C ARG A 435 -16.50 -18.23 31.02
N VAL A 436 -17.21 -19.27 30.68
CA VAL A 436 -17.59 -20.33 31.65
C VAL A 436 -16.51 -21.40 31.57
N ILE A 437 -15.78 -21.57 32.66
CA ILE A 437 -14.84 -22.69 32.78
C ILE A 437 -15.69 -23.92 33.10
N GLN A 438 -15.66 -24.95 32.23
CA GLN A 438 -16.18 -26.25 32.61
C GLN A 438 -15.25 -26.77 33.70
N GLU A 439 -15.72 -26.86 34.93
CA GLU A 439 -15.08 -27.76 35.88
C GLU A 439 -15.12 -29.14 35.29
N ASP A 440 -13.95 -29.74 35.05
CA ASP A 440 -13.84 -31.12 34.60
C ASP A 440 -14.63 -31.97 35.56
N ALA A 441 -15.76 -32.51 35.06
CA ALA A 441 -16.48 -33.53 35.75
C ALA A 441 -15.62 -34.79 35.68
N PHE A 442 -14.86 -35.03 36.72
CA PHE A 442 -14.27 -36.35 36.99
C PHE A 442 -15.31 -37.28 37.57
#